data_8e167743ca5d3a79e79b427555f07ff4
#
_entry.id   8e167743ca5d3a79e79b427555f07ff4
#
_cell.length_a   1.000
_cell.length_b   1.000
_cell.length_c   1.000
_cell.angle_alpha   90.00
_cell.angle_beta   90.00
_cell.angle_gamma   90.00
#
_symmetry.space_group_name_H-M   'P 1'
#
loop_
_entity.id
_entity.type
_entity.pdbx_description
1 polymer ?
#
loop_
_entity_poly.entity_id
_entity_poly.type
_entity_poly.pdbx_seq_one_letter_code
_entity_poly.pdbx_strand_id
1 'polypeptide(L)'
;MSHISINPAIYWKQQKFFSILRKIPKFEVILCRQRKVVSNGKINYEVKGDDTHLVSDFVGEAYEDLYDTAIIVSGDEDFISPIKRVRKLGKKIENAWFSSSSSFLLRDACDRSIHINKILSRIID
;
A
#
# COMPACT_ATOMS: atom_id res chain seq x y z
N MET A 1 -17.82 7.64 -15.26
CA MET A 1 -17.26 8.24 -14.04
C MET A 1 -18.14 7.92 -12.86
N SER A 2 -17.62 7.21 -11.89
CA SER A 2 -18.35 7.04 -10.64
C SER A 2 -18.16 8.29 -9.80
N HIS A 3 -19.23 9.03 -9.57
CA HIS A 3 -19.21 10.14 -8.65
C HIS A 3 -19.50 9.60 -7.25
N ILE A 4 -18.51 9.68 -6.39
CA ILE A 4 -18.73 9.48 -4.97
C ILE A 4 -19.24 10.81 -4.43
N SER A 5 -20.44 10.79 -3.87
CA SER A 5 -20.95 11.98 -3.16
C SER A 5 -20.15 12.12 -1.87
N ILE A 6 -19.11 12.93 -1.91
CA ILE A 6 -18.27 13.22 -0.74
C ILE A 6 -18.77 14.52 -0.13
N ASN A 7 -18.88 14.54 1.21
CA ASN A 7 -19.11 15.79 1.93
C ASN A 7 -18.03 16.79 1.54
N PRO A 8 -18.38 18.00 1.05
CA PRO A 8 -17.38 18.97 0.60
C PRO A 8 -16.31 19.31 1.63
N ALA A 9 -16.68 19.38 2.90
CA ALA A 9 -15.72 19.66 3.98
C ALA A 9 -14.67 18.54 4.12
N ILE A 10 -15.09 17.28 4.01
CA ILE A 10 -14.17 16.12 4.06
C ILE A 10 -13.29 16.12 2.82
N TYR A 11 -13.83 16.40 1.65
CA TYR A 11 -13.08 16.48 0.40
C TYR A 11 -11.95 17.50 0.50
N TRP A 12 -12.24 18.71 0.97
CA TRP A 12 -11.23 19.75 1.12
C TRP A 12 -10.14 19.38 2.12
N LYS A 13 -10.50 18.74 3.23
CA LYS A 13 -9.52 18.24 4.20
C LYS A 13 -8.59 17.19 3.60
N GLN A 14 -9.14 16.26 2.80
CA GLN A 14 -8.34 15.24 2.12
C GLN A 14 -7.40 15.87 1.10
N GLN A 15 -7.87 16.82 0.29
CA GLN A 15 -7.03 17.49 -0.70
C GLN A 15 -5.90 18.27 -0.04
N LYS A 16 -6.16 18.92 1.08
CA LYS A 16 -5.14 19.61 1.87
C LYS A 16 -4.11 18.63 2.41
N PHE A 17 -4.55 17.51 2.94
CA PHE A 17 -3.66 16.46 3.44
C PHE A 17 -2.74 15.92 2.34
N PHE A 18 -3.29 15.58 1.18
CA PHE A 18 -2.49 15.12 0.04
C PHE A 18 -1.51 16.18 -0.44
N SER A 19 -1.92 17.44 -0.45
CA SER A 19 -1.04 18.56 -0.81
C SER A 19 0.15 18.67 0.14
N ILE A 20 -0.06 18.47 1.44
CA ILE A 20 1.00 18.46 2.45
C ILE A 20 1.96 17.28 2.20
N LEU A 21 1.42 16.09 1.97
CA LEU A 21 2.24 14.90 1.70
C LEU A 21 3.12 15.08 0.46
N ARG A 22 2.58 15.69 -0.60
CA ARG A 22 3.32 15.91 -1.85
C ARG A 22 4.50 16.87 -1.70
N LYS A 23 4.53 17.67 -0.63
CA LYS A 23 5.66 18.57 -0.33
C LYS A 23 6.81 17.86 0.35
N ILE A 24 6.60 16.64 0.85
CA ILE A 24 7.65 15.87 1.50
C ILE A 24 8.61 15.35 0.43
N PRO A 25 9.93 15.63 0.52
CA PRO A 25 10.89 15.14 -0.44
C PRO A 25 10.87 13.61 -0.54
N LYS A 26 10.95 13.09 -1.77
CA LYS A 26 10.96 11.65 -2.05
C LYS A 26 9.69 10.92 -1.63
N PHE A 27 8.61 11.65 -1.42
CA PHE A 27 7.30 11.10 -1.09
C PHE A 27 6.36 11.31 -2.26
N GLU A 28 5.90 10.22 -2.85
CA GLU A 28 4.98 10.24 -3.99
C GLU A 28 3.60 9.80 -3.54
N VAL A 29 2.59 10.57 -3.91
CA VAL A 29 1.18 10.25 -3.63
C VAL A 29 0.51 9.87 -4.93
N ILE A 30 0.02 8.64 -4.99
CA ILE A 30 -0.71 8.11 -6.13
C ILE A 30 -2.14 7.87 -5.71
N LEU A 31 -3.08 8.54 -6.38
CA LEU A 31 -4.50 8.42 -6.10
C LEU A 31 -5.13 7.42 -7.06
N CYS A 32 -5.84 6.47 -6.50
CA CYS A 32 -6.55 5.46 -7.26
C CYS A 32 -8.06 5.72 -7.21
N ARG A 33 -8.77 5.32 -8.26
CA ARG A 33 -10.22 5.55 -8.34
C ARG A 33 -10.97 4.52 -7.52
N GLN A 34 -12.00 4.99 -6.82
CA GLN A 34 -12.97 4.10 -6.20
C GLN A 34 -14.10 3.82 -7.18
N ARG A 35 -14.56 2.59 -7.21
CA ARG A 35 -15.72 2.17 -7.99
C ARG A 35 -16.83 1.72 -7.06
N LYS A 36 -18.05 2.20 -7.36
CA LYS A 36 -19.26 1.75 -6.67
C LYS A 36 -19.65 0.37 -7.20
N VAL A 37 -19.77 -0.58 -6.28
CA VAL A 37 -20.24 -1.94 -6.60
C VAL A 37 -21.51 -2.19 -5.83
N VAL A 38 -22.57 -2.58 -6.57
CA VAL A 38 -23.87 -2.96 -5.98
C VAL A 38 -23.98 -4.47 -6.02
N SER A 39 -24.09 -5.09 -4.86
CA SER A 39 -24.27 -6.54 -4.71
C SER A 39 -25.30 -6.81 -3.64
N ASN A 40 -26.33 -7.60 -3.97
CA ASN A 40 -27.41 -7.97 -3.05
C ASN A 40 -28.09 -6.77 -2.37
N GLY A 41 -28.28 -5.67 -3.10
CA GLY A 41 -28.89 -4.44 -2.58
C GLY A 41 -27.99 -3.62 -1.68
N LYS A 42 -26.74 -4.05 -1.46
CA LYS A 42 -25.75 -3.30 -0.69
C LYS A 42 -24.79 -2.56 -1.61
N ILE A 43 -24.44 -1.34 -1.22
CA ILE A 43 -23.50 -0.50 -1.94
C ILE A 43 -22.14 -0.64 -1.25
N ASN A 44 -21.15 -1.13 -1.98
CA ASN A 44 -19.77 -1.17 -1.55
C ASN A 44 -18.91 -0.36 -2.51
N TYR A 45 -17.79 0.15 -2.00
CA TYR A 45 -16.81 0.86 -2.81
C TYR A 45 -15.54 0.04 -2.90
N GLU A 46 -15.07 -0.20 -4.12
CA GLU A 46 -13.80 -0.86 -4.39
C GLU A 46 -12.80 0.12 -4.97
N VAL A 47 -11.56 0.05 -4.51
CA VAL A 47 -10.46 0.80 -5.11
C VAL A 47 -9.95 0.00 -6.31
N LYS A 48 -9.85 0.66 -7.46
CA LYS A 48 -9.35 0.03 -8.69
C LYS A 48 -7.94 0.47 -9.01
N GLY A 49 -7.09 -0.52 -9.32
CA GLY A 49 -5.77 -0.28 -9.85
C GLY A 49 -4.69 0.07 -8.83
N ASP A 50 -5.04 0.15 -7.55
CA ASP A 50 -4.07 0.44 -6.49
C ASP A 50 -3.01 -0.65 -6.39
N ASP A 51 -3.42 -1.91 -6.29
CA ASP A 51 -2.51 -3.05 -6.20
C ASP A 51 -1.71 -3.23 -7.49
N THR A 52 -2.35 -3.09 -8.63
CA THR A 52 -1.68 -3.20 -9.93
C THR A 52 -0.64 -2.11 -10.10
N HIS A 53 -0.95 -0.88 -9.71
CA HIS A 53 -0.02 0.23 -9.79
C HIS A 53 1.17 0.03 -8.86
N LEU A 54 0.90 -0.36 -7.61
CA LEU A 54 1.94 -0.63 -6.62
C LEU A 54 2.86 -1.78 -7.07
N VAL A 55 2.29 -2.89 -7.56
CA VAL A 55 3.06 -4.03 -8.05
C VAL A 55 3.91 -3.63 -9.26
N SER A 56 3.34 -2.86 -10.18
CA SER A 56 4.06 -2.38 -11.35
C SER A 56 5.29 -1.57 -10.97
N ASP A 57 5.15 -0.62 -10.04
CA ASP A 57 6.27 0.19 -9.56
C ASP A 57 7.28 -0.67 -8.77
N PHE A 58 6.79 -1.50 -7.89
CA PHE A 58 7.62 -2.37 -7.05
C PHE A 58 8.51 -3.30 -7.89
N VAL A 59 7.93 -3.98 -8.85
CA VAL A 59 8.67 -4.89 -9.74
C VAL A 59 9.51 -4.14 -10.75
N GLY A 60 8.94 -3.11 -11.39
CA GLY A 60 9.62 -2.31 -12.40
C GLY A 60 10.86 -1.62 -11.83
N GLU A 61 10.73 -0.99 -10.67
CA GLU A 61 11.85 -0.30 -10.01
C GLU A 61 12.93 -1.28 -9.55
N ALA A 62 12.57 -2.52 -9.20
CA ALA A 62 13.56 -3.55 -8.90
C ALA A 62 14.39 -3.92 -10.14
N TYR A 63 13.75 -4.09 -11.30
CA TYR A 63 14.44 -4.35 -12.56
C TYR A 63 15.31 -3.19 -13.02
N GLU A 64 14.88 -1.97 -12.72
CA GLU A 64 15.64 -0.75 -13.04
C GLU A 64 16.76 -0.46 -12.02
N ASP A 65 16.88 -1.30 -11.00
CA ASP A 65 17.87 -1.17 -9.91
C ASP A 65 17.77 0.16 -9.16
N LEU A 66 16.54 0.62 -8.92
CA LEU A 66 16.28 1.87 -8.22
C LEU A 66 16.27 1.72 -6.71
N TYR A 67 16.26 0.50 -6.17
CA TYR A 67 16.35 0.24 -4.75
C TYR A 67 17.05 -1.09 -4.48
N ASP A 68 17.61 -1.24 -3.29
CA ASP A 68 18.19 -2.48 -2.79
C ASP A 68 17.25 -3.22 -1.85
N THR A 69 16.50 -2.47 -1.04
CA THR A 69 15.55 -2.99 -0.07
C THR A 69 14.22 -2.27 -0.22
N ALA A 70 13.14 -3.01 -0.26
CA ALA A 70 11.79 -2.46 -0.25
C ALA A 70 11.06 -2.87 1.03
N ILE A 71 10.29 -1.96 1.59
CA ILE A 71 9.41 -2.23 2.73
C ILE A 71 7.97 -2.13 2.21
N ILE A 72 7.25 -3.24 2.30
CA ILE A 72 5.84 -3.30 1.90
C ILE A 72 4.96 -3.28 3.15
N VAL A 73 4.06 -2.30 3.19
CA VAL A 73 3.09 -2.17 4.27
C VAL A 73 1.75 -2.68 3.75
N SER A 74 1.49 -3.96 3.96
CA SER A 74 0.26 -4.62 3.50
C SER A 74 0.10 -5.97 4.19
N GLY A 75 -1.12 -6.45 4.29
CA GLY A 75 -1.44 -7.82 4.70
C GLY A 75 -1.98 -8.67 3.55
N ASP A 76 -1.95 -8.15 2.33
CA ASP A 76 -2.53 -8.81 1.15
C ASP A 76 -1.58 -9.86 0.58
N GLU A 77 -2.05 -11.11 0.54
CA GLU A 77 -1.29 -12.25 0.02
C GLU A 77 -1.05 -12.17 -1.50
N ASP A 78 -1.75 -11.29 -2.21
CA ASP A 78 -1.53 -11.08 -3.64
C ASP A 78 -0.13 -10.55 -3.93
N PHE A 79 0.55 -9.96 -2.93
CA PHE A 79 1.93 -9.50 -3.08
C PHE A 79 2.98 -10.60 -2.98
N ILE A 80 2.61 -11.83 -2.59
CA ILE A 80 3.57 -12.94 -2.43
C ILE A 80 4.29 -13.25 -3.74
N SER A 81 3.55 -13.38 -4.83
CA SER A 81 4.14 -13.69 -6.13
C SER A 81 5.11 -12.60 -6.62
N PRO A 82 4.73 -11.31 -6.62
CA PRO A 82 5.67 -10.23 -6.94
C PRO A 82 6.91 -10.20 -6.03
N ILE A 83 6.73 -10.44 -4.73
CA ILE A 83 7.84 -10.47 -3.77
C ILE A 83 8.85 -11.55 -4.12
N LYS A 84 8.37 -12.75 -4.40
CA LYS A 84 9.24 -13.86 -4.81
C LYS A 84 10.02 -13.52 -6.09
N ARG A 85 9.36 -12.83 -7.03
CA ARG A 85 9.99 -12.41 -8.27
C ARG A 85 11.12 -11.42 -8.03
N VAL A 86 10.88 -10.42 -7.20
CA VAL A 86 11.85 -9.37 -6.89
C VAL A 86 13.02 -9.90 -6.07
N ARG A 87 12.78 -10.84 -5.15
CA ARG A 87 13.84 -11.48 -4.39
C ARG A 87 14.81 -12.27 -5.27
N LYS A 88 14.33 -12.84 -6.37
CA LYS A 88 15.19 -13.52 -7.35
C LYS A 88 16.18 -12.56 -8.02
N LEU A 89 15.89 -11.28 -8.04
CA LEU A 89 16.80 -10.24 -8.54
C LEU A 89 17.86 -9.84 -7.52
N GLY A 90 17.86 -10.44 -6.34
CA GLY A 90 18.80 -10.11 -5.27
C GLY A 90 18.34 -8.96 -4.37
N LYS A 91 17.14 -8.46 -4.55
CA LYS A 91 16.60 -7.41 -3.69
C LYS A 91 16.10 -8.00 -2.37
N LYS A 92 16.15 -7.20 -1.32
CA LYS A 92 15.63 -7.55 0.00
C LYS A 92 14.27 -6.94 0.20
N ILE A 93 13.34 -7.73 0.73
CA ILE A 93 11.96 -7.31 0.95
C ILE A 93 11.62 -7.49 2.42
N GLU A 94 11.10 -6.43 3.04
CA GLU A 94 10.59 -6.45 4.39
C GLU A 94 9.10 -6.20 4.37
N ASN A 95 8.36 -6.93 5.18
CA ASN A 95 6.92 -6.72 5.34
C ASN A 95 6.66 -6.03 6.67
N ALA A 96 6.14 -4.81 6.62
CA ALA A 96 5.65 -4.10 7.78
C ALA A 96 4.15 -4.39 7.92
N TRP A 97 3.72 -4.86 9.08
CA TRP A 97 2.36 -5.35 9.27
C TRP A 97 1.74 -4.83 10.55
N PHE A 98 0.40 -4.70 10.50
CA PHE A 98 -0.42 -4.37 11.66
C PHE A 98 -1.08 -5.64 12.19
N SER A 99 -1.33 -5.69 13.51
CA SER A 99 -2.01 -6.83 14.12
C SER A 99 -3.41 -7.07 13.57
N SER A 100 -4.08 -6.02 13.11
CA SER A 100 -5.44 -6.09 12.54
C SER A 100 -5.48 -6.59 11.10
N SER A 101 -4.36 -6.56 10.38
CA SER A 101 -4.31 -6.93 8.97
C SER A 101 -2.94 -7.53 8.67
N SER A 102 -2.80 -8.82 8.88
CA SER A 102 -1.53 -9.52 8.68
C SER A 102 -1.75 -10.89 8.05
N SER A 103 -0.74 -11.34 7.32
CA SER A 103 -0.68 -12.68 6.76
C SER A 103 0.66 -13.31 7.08
N PHE A 104 0.63 -14.45 7.74
CA PHE A 104 1.85 -15.24 8.00
C PHE A 104 2.53 -15.64 6.69
N LEU A 105 1.75 -16.05 5.68
CA LEU A 105 2.31 -16.45 4.38
C LEU A 105 3.04 -15.31 3.69
N LEU A 106 2.50 -14.10 3.80
CA LEU A 106 3.15 -12.91 3.26
C LEU A 106 4.45 -12.61 3.99
N ARG A 107 4.43 -12.62 5.32
CA ARG A 107 5.64 -12.39 6.12
C ARG A 107 6.71 -13.42 5.83
N ASP A 108 6.32 -14.70 5.68
CA ASP A 108 7.24 -15.79 5.39
C ASP A 108 7.89 -15.66 4.00
N ALA A 109 7.21 -15.03 3.06
CA ALA A 109 7.74 -14.79 1.72
C ALA A 109 8.81 -13.68 1.70
N CYS A 110 8.89 -12.87 2.75
CA CYS A 110 9.82 -11.75 2.86
C CYS A 110 11.11 -12.15 3.59
N ASP A 111 12.14 -11.32 3.46
CA ASP A 111 13.41 -11.52 4.17
C ASP A 111 13.28 -11.19 5.65
N ARG A 112 12.42 -10.21 5.97
CA ARG A 112 12.20 -9.75 7.33
C ARG A 112 10.78 -9.22 7.49
N SER A 113 10.24 -9.28 8.71
CA SER A 113 8.95 -8.69 9.04
C SER A 113 9.11 -7.67 10.17
N ILE A 114 8.29 -6.63 10.13
CA ILE A 114 8.29 -5.53 11.09
C ILE A 114 6.87 -5.39 11.65
N HIS A 115 6.71 -5.56 12.96
CA HIS A 115 5.42 -5.39 13.61
C HIS A 115 5.21 -3.92 13.98
N ILE A 116 4.37 -3.23 13.21
CA ILE A 116 4.19 -1.77 13.34
C ILE A 116 3.59 -1.39 14.70
N ASN A 117 2.62 -2.16 15.21
CA ASN A 117 2.01 -1.88 16.51
C ASN A 117 3.05 -1.79 17.64
N LYS A 118 4.06 -2.66 17.61
CA LYS A 118 5.13 -2.64 18.62
C LYS A 118 6.01 -1.39 18.51
N ILE A 119 6.25 -0.93 17.28
CA ILE A 119 7.05 0.28 17.05
C ILE A 119 6.27 1.51 17.49
N LEU A 120 4.98 1.60 17.13
CA LEU A 120 4.13 2.73 17.50
C LEU A 120 4.02 2.89 19.01
N SER A 121 3.91 1.78 19.75
CA SER A 121 3.83 1.83 21.20
C SER A 121 5.08 2.42 21.86
N ARG A 122 6.23 2.36 21.18
CA ARG A 122 7.48 2.97 21.64
C ARG A 122 7.61 4.44 21.29
N ILE A 123 6.89 4.90 20.27
CA ILE A 123 7.00 6.26 19.73
C ILE A 123 5.96 7.19 20.33
N ILE A 124 4.78 6.65 20.69
CA ILE A 124 3.60 7.45 21.08
C ILE A 124 3.49 7.64 22.61
N ASP A 125 4.40 7.16 23.38
CA ASP A 125 4.38 7.36 24.85
C ASP A 125 4.47 8.84 25.23
#